data_610d660ed430bbbab9e29f61dc519b1e
#
_entry.id   610d660ed430bbbab9e29f61dc519b1e
#
_cell.length_a   1.000
_cell.length_b   1.000
_cell.length_c   1.000
_cell.angle_alpha   90.00
_cell.angle_beta   90.00
_cell.angle_gamma   90.00
#
_symmetry.space_group_name_H-M   'P 1'
#
loop_
_entity.id
_entity.type
_entity.pdbx_description
1 polymer ?
#
loop_
_entity_poly.entity_id
_entity_poly.type
_entity_poly.pdbx_seq_one_letter_code
_entity_poly.pdbx_strand_id
1 'polypeptide(L)' 'MAGSVNKVILIGNLGRDPETRTMQDGNPVVNMSLATSESWRDKNSGERREKTEWHRVVIFNEK' A
#
# COMPACT_ATOMS: atom_id res chain seq x y z
N MET A 1 -27.88 -16.24 -0.15
CA MET A 1 -26.49 -15.83 -0.35
C MET A 1 -26.01 -14.97 0.79
N ALA A 2 -24.87 -15.28 1.26
CA ALA A 2 -24.27 -14.46 2.30
C ALA A 2 -23.47 -13.30 1.67
N GLY A 3 -23.56 -12.16 2.28
CA GLY A 3 -22.69 -11.04 1.94
C GLY A 3 -21.27 -11.30 2.39
N SER A 4 -20.35 -10.64 1.76
CA SER A 4 -18.95 -10.72 2.16
C SER A 4 -18.33 -9.33 2.10
N VAL A 5 -17.30 -9.14 2.91
CA VAL A 5 -16.58 -7.87 2.97
C VAL A 5 -15.09 -8.15 2.89
N ASN A 6 -14.44 -7.49 1.95
CA ASN A 6 -12.99 -7.45 1.90
C ASN A 6 -12.57 -6.01 2.13
N LYS A 7 -11.89 -5.78 3.23
CA LYS A 7 -11.49 -4.42 3.57
C LYS A 7 -10.07 -4.42 4.11
N VAL A 8 -9.26 -3.51 3.58
CA VAL A 8 -7.89 -3.30 4.03
C VAL A 8 -7.68 -1.83 4.27
N ILE A 9 -7.07 -1.50 5.39
CA ILE A 9 -6.70 -0.12 5.71
C ILE A 9 -5.19 -0.07 5.84
N LEU A 10 -4.58 0.79 5.02
CA LEU A 10 -3.14 1.01 5.03
C LEU A 10 -2.85 2.48 5.19
N ILE A 11 -2.01 2.82 6.14
CA ILE A 11 -1.55 4.19 6.35
C ILE A 11 -0.04 4.17 6.29
N GLY A 12 0.53 4.94 5.38
CA GLY A 12 1.96 4.96 5.18
C GLY A 12 2.40 6.09 4.27
N ASN A 13 3.58 5.94 3.71
CA ASN A 13 4.17 6.95 2.86
C ASN A 13 4.37 6.41 1.45
N LEU A 14 4.14 7.25 0.45
CA LEU A 14 4.40 6.89 -0.93
C LEU A 14 5.90 6.87 -1.17
N GLY A 15 6.39 5.80 -1.79
CA GLY A 15 7.79 5.68 -2.11
C GLY A 15 8.17 6.42 -3.38
N ARG A 16 7.25 6.45 -4.34
CA ARG A 16 7.43 7.13 -5.62
C ARG A 16 6.15 7.87 -5.94
N ASP A 17 6.24 8.76 -6.90
CA ASP A 17 5.04 9.38 -7.43
C ASP A 17 4.12 8.32 -8.03
N PRO A 18 2.81 8.43 -7.82
CA PRO A 18 1.88 7.49 -8.42
C PRO A 18 1.99 7.49 -9.93
N GLU A 19 1.90 6.32 -10.52
CA GLU A 19 2.01 6.13 -11.95
C GLU A 19 0.64 5.83 -12.52
N THR A 20 0.22 6.63 -13.48
CA THR A 20 -1.09 6.46 -14.12
C THR A 20 -0.90 5.88 -15.51
N ARG A 21 -1.63 4.82 -15.81
CA ARG A 21 -1.65 4.22 -17.13
C ARG A 21 -3.07 4.10 -17.61
N THR A 22 -3.23 4.12 -18.92
CA THR A 22 -4.54 3.93 -19.54
C THR A 22 -4.64 2.51 -20.08
N MET A 23 -5.69 1.80 -19.69
CA MET A 23 -5.93 0.46 -20.17
C MET A 23 -6.47 0.50 -21.60
N GLN A 24 -6.53 -0.67 -22.24
CA GLN A 24 -7.04 -0.79 -23.61
C GLN A 24 -8.47 -0.31 -23.76
N ASP A 25 -9.25 -0.44 -22.71
CA ASP A 25 -10.65 0.01 -22.71
C ASP A 25 -10.80 1.51 -22.43
N GLY A 26 -9.69 2.23 -22.28
CA GLY A 26 -9.69 3.66 -22.05
C GLY A 26 -9.80 4.07 -20.58
N ASN A 27 -9.93 3.12 -19.65
CA ASN A 27 -10.01 3.43 -18.24
C ASN A 27 -8.63 3.61 -17.62
N PRO A 28 -8.46 4.63 -16.76
CA PRO A 28 -7.18 4.83 -16.12
C PRO A 28 -6.94 3.84 -14.99
N VAL A 29 -5.69 3.48 -14.82
CA VAL A 29 -5.23 2.64 -13.70
C VAL A 29 -4.08 3.36 -13.03
N VAL A 30 -4.17 3.52 -11.74
CA VAL A 30 -3.12 4.17 -10.97
C VAL A 30 -2.39 3.13 -10.14
N ASN A 31 -1.07 3.09 -10.28
CA ASN A 31 -0.20 2.24 -9.49
C ASN A 31 0.60 3.08 -8.52
N MET A 32 0.67 2.64 -7.28
CA MET A 32 1.49 3.32 -6.30
C MET A 32 2.11 2.31 -5.34
N SER A 33 3.25 2.68 -4.78
CA SER A 33 3.94 1.89 -3.78
C SER A 33 3.82 2.60 -2.44
N LEU A 34 3.26 1.92 -1.46
CA LEU A 34 3.03 2.47 -0.14
C LEU A 34 3.92 1.73 0.86
N ALA A 35 4.72 2.48 1.59
CA ALA A 35 5.57 1.92 2.62
C ALA A 35 4.91 2.07 3.98
N THR A 36 4.74 0.97 4.67
CA THR A 36 4.30 0.97 6.06
C THR A 36 5.48 0.56 6.92
N SER A 37 5.77 1.33 7.95
CA SER A 37 6.94 1.09 8.79
C SER A 37 6.52 0.92 10.24
N GLU A 38 7.17 -0.03 10.90
CA GLU A 38 7.02 -0.24 12.31
C GLU A 38 8.39 -0.09 12.96
N SER A 39 8.43 0.56 14.09
CA SER A 39 9.67 0.65 14.86
C SER A 39 9.41 0.23 16.29
N TRP A 40 10.37 -0.45 16.88
CA TRP A 40 10.28 -0.92 18.25
C TRP A 40 11.67 -0.98 18.85
N ARG A 41 11.72 -1.04 20.17
CA ARG A 41 12.97 -1.22 20.87
C ARG A 41 13.16 -2.69 21.24
N ASP A 42 14.30 -3.23 20.86
CA ASP A 42 14.65 -4.61 21.20
C ASP A 42 14.95 -4.68 22.69
N LYS A 43 14.24 -5.53 23.42
CA LYS A 43 14.41 -5.66 24.85
C LYS A 43 15.75 -6.26 25.24
N ASN A 44 16.33 -7.06 24.36
CA ASN A 44 17.59 -7.75 24.66
C ASN A 44 18.79 -6.85 24.45
N SER A 45 18.81 -6.10 23.36
CA SER A 45 19.96 -5.25 23.02
C SER A 45 19.73 -3.78 23.35
N GLY A 46 18.48 -3.36 23.54
CA GLY A 46 18.15 -1.97 23.72
C GLY A 46 18.19 -1.16 22.43
N GLU A 47 18.47 -1.80 21.32
CA GLU A 47 18.55 -1.12 20.04
C GLU A 47 17.17 -0.87 19.46
N ARG A 48 17.08 0.22 18.72
CA ARG A 48 15.87 0.53 17.98
C ARG A 48 15.86 -0.24 16.67
N ARG A 49 14.80 -0.96 16.43
CA ARG A 49 14.65 -1.72 15.20
C ARG A 49 13.49 -1.16 14.40
N GLU A 50 13.61 -1.29 13.10
CA GLU A 50 12.60 -0.81 12.17
C GLU A 50 12.38 -1.86 11.08
N LYS A 51 11.12 -2.04 10.72
CA LYS A 51 10.74 -2.91 9.63
C LYS A 51 9.83 -2.16 8.68
N THR A 52 10.15 -2.19 7.41
CA THR A 52 9.38 -1.54 6.37
C THR A 52 8.80 -2.60 5.43
N GLU A 53 7.50 -2.51 5.20
CA GLU A 53 6.82 -3.36 4.24
C GLU A 53 6.34 -2.49 3.09
N TRP A 54 6.56 -2.94 1.87
CA TRP A 54 6.13 -2.25 0.67
C TRP A 54 4.86 -2.89 0.14
N HIS A 55 3.85 -2.07 -0.03
CA HIS A 55 2.56 -2.52 -0.57
C HIS A 55 2.36 -1.91 -1.94
N ARG A 56 1.99 -2.74 -2.88
CA ARG A 56 1.62 -2.27 -4.20
C ARG A 56 0.12 -2.05 -4.23
N VAL A 57 -0.28 -0.81 -4.48
CA VAL A 57 -1.69 -0.43 -4.51
C VAL A 57 -2.06 -0.09 -5.93
N VAL A 58 -3.14 -0.68 -6.40
CA VAL A 58 -3.64 -0.45 -7.75
C VAL A 58 -5.06 0.06 -7.64
N ILE A 59 -5.32 1.18 -8.28
CA ILE A 59 -6.66 1.79 -8.27
C ILE A 59 -7.20 1.75 -9.68
N PHE A 60 -8.36 1.11 -9.81
CA PHE A 60 -9.11 1.08 -11.07
C PHE A 60 -10.26 2.06 -10.93
N ASN A 61 -10.37 2.95 -11.89
CA ASN A 61 -11.48 3.90 -11.92
C ASN A 61 -12.46 3.49 -13.00
N GLU A 62 -13.58 2.95 -12.59
CA GLU A 62 -14.66 2.60 -13.50
C GLU A 62 -15.69 3.69 -13.51
N LYS A 63 -16.16 4.02 -14.68
CA LYS A 63 -17.27 4.94 -14.83
C LYS A 63 -18.47 4.26 -15.42
#